data_862d3772161f503ff42c37ae8d8ccad7
#
_entry.id   862d3772161f503ff42c37ae8d8ccad7
#
_cell.length_a   1.000
_cell.length_b   1.000
_cell.length_c   1.000
_cell.angle_alpha   90.00
_cell.angle_beta   90.00
_cell.angle_gamma   90.00
#
_symmetry.space_group_name_H-M   'P 1'
#
loop_
_entity.id
_entity.type
_entity.pdbx_description
1 polymer ?
#
loop_
_entity_poly.entity_id
_entity_poly.type
_entity_poly.pdbx_seq_one_letter_code
_entity_poly.pdbx_strand_id
1 'polypeptide(L)'
;QEKENPGNDLVMGYCNMLNSILEVYYDCFAFFQYTSPQKNPYLASAFYTIVLETIENHTNKIRQNVEVKYSPKKIAGFLCFGMLGFINEAHGEKTSIEEIKREANQLLRDILQSGVLVK
;
A
#
# COMPACT_ATOMS: atom_id res chain seq x y z
N GLN A 1 5.60 22.08 17.45
CA GLN A 1 5.18 21.55 17.13
C GLN A 1 4.36 20.78 17.68
N GLU A 2 3.84 20.77 17.54
CA GLU A 2 3.11 20.00 18.03
C GLU A 2 3.31 18.80 18.02
N LYS A 3 3.14 18.36 18.77
CA LYS A 3 3.42 17.19 18.81
C LYS A 3 2.46 16.46 18.19
N GLU A 4 2.84 15.68 17.34
CA GLU A 4 1.98 14.96 16.65
C GLU A 4 1.43 13.87 17.43
N ASN A 5 0.20 13.55 17.15
CA ASN A 5 -0.44 12.42 17.70
C ASN A 5 0.16 11.18 17.10
N PRO A 6 0.48 10.15 17.87
CA PRO A 6 1.10 8.93 17.31
C PRO A 6 0.25 8.27 16.22
N GLY A 7 -1.06 8.38 16.30
CA GLY A 7 -1.91 7.84 15.28
C GLY A 7 -1.74 8.55 13.95
N ASN A 8 -1.52 9.86 13.98
CA ASN A 8 -1.28 10.61 12.75
C ASN A 8 0.06 10.24 12.14
N ASP A 9 1.08 10.04 12.96
CA ASP A 9 2.38 9.61 12.45
C ASP A 9 2.28 8.24 11.79
N LEU A 10 1.51 7.35 12.38
CA LEU A 10 1.29 6.03 11.82
C LEU A 10 0.63 6.13 10.45
N VAL A 11 -0.45 6.90 10.36
CA VAL A 11 -1.18 7.06 9.11
C VAL A 11 -0.29 7.68 8.05
N MET A 12 0.43 8.75 8.41
CA MET A 12 1.31 9.40 7.45
C MET A 12 2.40 8.47 6.94
N GLY A 13 2.96 7.66 7.84
CA GLY A 13 4.01 6.71 7.45
C GLY A 13 3.52 5.72 6.42
N TYR A 14 2.35 5.14 6.67
CA TYR A 14 1.79 4.19 5.71
C TYR A 14 1.39 4.87 4.41
N CYS A 15 0.84 6.07 4.47
CA CYS A 15 0.46 6.78 3.26
C CYS A 15 1.68 7.18 2.43
N ASN A 16 2.76 7.60 3.09
CA ASN A 16 4.00 7.90 2.37
C ASN A 16 4.56 6.65 1.69
N MET A 17 4.49 5.52 2.38
CA MET A 17 4.92 4.26 1.81
C MET A 17 4.07 3.89 0.60
N LEU A 18 2.75 4.04 0.73
CA LEU A 18 1.84 3.75 -0.38
C LEU A 18 2.16 4.62 -1.58
N ASN A 19 2.40 5.93 -1.35
CA ASN A 19 2.70 6.82 -2.46
C ASN A 19 4.01 6.45 -3.14
N SER A 20 5.01 6.00 -2.38
CA SER A 20 6.26 5.52 -2.97
C SER A 20 6.02 4.29 -3.84
N ILE A 21 5.19 3.37 -3.36
CA ILE A 21 4.84 2.18 -4.12
C ILE A 21 4.11 2.57 -5.40
N LEU A 22 3.18 3.53 -5.31
CA LEU A 22 2.45 3.98 -6.48
C LEU A 22 3.37 4.63 -7.51
N GLU A 23 4.37 5.38 -7.04
CA GLU A 23 5.34 5.97 -7.96
C GLU A 23 6.08 4.90 -8.75
N VAL A 24 6.55 3.86 -8.06
CA VAL A 24 7.23 2.77 -8.73
C VAL A 24 6.28 2.07 -9.69
N TYR A 25 5.06 1.84 -9.26
CA TYR A 25 4.07 1.16 -10.08
C TYR A 25 3.84 1.93 -11.38
N TYR A 26 3.64 3.25 -11.28
CA TYR A 26 3.33 4.05 -12.47
C TYR A 26 4.57 4.34 -13.32
N ASP A 27 5.75 4.39 -12.71
CA ASP A 27 6.99 4.50 -13.49
C ASP A 27 7.17 3.28 -14.38
N CYS A 28 6.73 2.12 -13.90
CA CYS A 28 6.86 0.89 -14.66
C CYS A 28 5.66 0.60 -15.55
N PHE A 29 4.65 1.48 -15.51
CA PHE A 29 3.40 1.21 -16.22
C PHE A 29 3.59 1.12 -17.73
N ALA A 30 4.44 1.99 -18.28
CA ALA A 30 4.74 1.93 -19.71
C ALA A 30 5.31 0.56 -20.07
N PHE A 31 6.16 0.05 -19.21
CA PHE A 31 6.72 -1.29 -19.40
C PHE A 31 5.62 -2.34 -19.30
N PHE A 32 4.70 -2.19 -18.34
CA PHE A 32 3.60 -3.11 -18.14
C PHE A 32 2.61 -3.08 -19.29
N GLN A 33 2.57 -1.97 -20.06
CA GLN A 33 1.71 -1.91 -21.23
C GLN A 33 2.11 -2.96 -22.25
N TYR A 34 3.40 -3.23 -22.34
CA TYR A 34 3.90 -4.21 -23.29
C TYR A 34 3.93 -5.61 -22.70
N THR A 35 4.15 -5.69 -21.39
CA THR A 35 4.25 -6.97 -20.70
C THR A 35 3.41 -6.86 -19.42
N SER A 36 2.11 -7.05 -19.56
CA SER A 36 1.25 -6.92 -18.39
C SER A 36 1.61 -7.99 -17.36
N PRO A 37 1.34 -7.72 -16.08
CA PRO A 37 1.58 -8.72 -15.04
C PRO A 37 0.78 -9.99 -15.28
N GLN A 38 -0.37 -9.89 -15.91
CA GLN A 38 -1.16 -11.08 -16.22
C GLN A 38 -0.50 -11.93 -17.27
N LYS A 39 0.17 -11.30 -18.22
CA LYS A 39 0.89 -12.01 -19.27
C LYS A 39 2.28 -12.42 -18.82
N ASN A 40 2.81 -11.77 -17.79
CA ASN A 40 4.13 -12.08 -17.27
C ASN A 40 4.04 -12.28 -15.77
N PRO A 41 3.63 -13.47 -15.32
CA PRO A 41 3.49 -13.73 -13.89
C PRO A 41 4.78 -13.55 -13.11
N TYR A 42 5.89 -13.74 -13.77
CA TYR A 42 7.19 -13.59 -13.14
C TYR A 42 7.41 -12.15 -12.70
N LEU A 43 7.07 -11.21 -13.59
CA LEU A 43 7.19 -9.79 -13.28
C LEU A 43 6.25 -9.40 -12.16
N ALA A 44 5.00 -9.89 -12.21
CA ALA A 44 4.03 -9.60 -11.16
C ALA A 44 4.52 -10.14 -9.82
N SER A 45 5.05 -11.35 -9.82
CA SER A 45 5.53 -11.98 -8.59
C SER A 45 6.66 -11.16 -7.97
N ALA A 46 7.60 -10.71 -8.80
CA ALA A 46 8.72 -9.91 -8.30
C ALA A 46 8.23 -8.59 -7.68
N PHE A 47 7.29 -7.94 -8.34
CA PHE A 47 6.75 -6.69 -7.85
C PHE A 47 6.02 -6.89 -6.53
N TYR A 48 5.17 -7.90 -6.45
CA TYR A 48 4.41 -8.17 -5.22
C TYR A 48 5.34 -8.53 -4.07
N THR A 49 6.41 -9.27 -4.35
CA THR A 49 7.36 -9.61 -3.31
C THR A 49 7.99 -8.36 -2.70
N ILE A 50 8.38 -7.42 -3.57
CA ILE A 50 8.97 -6.18 -3.09
C ILE A 50 7.97 -5.39 -2.25
N VAL A 51 6.72 -5.31 -2.69
CA VAL A 51 5.70 -4.57 -1.96
C VAL A 51 5.44 -5.24 -0.61
N LEU A 52 5.30 -6.56 -0.60
CA LEU A 52 5.07 -7.29 0.65
C LEU A 52 6.18 -7.04 1.66
N GLU A 53 7.43 -7.13 1.20
CA GLU A 53 8.56 -6.93 2.09
C GLU A 53 8.64 -5.50 2.59
N THR A 54 8.32 -4.55 1.73
CA THR A 54 8.33 -3.14 2.11
C THR A 54 7.32 -2.88 3.24
N ILE A 55 6.11 -3.40 3.07
CA ILE A 55 5.06 -3.19 4.07
C ILE A 55 5.41 -3.92 5.36
N GLU A 56 5.90 -5.14 5.24
CA GLU A 56 6.25 -5.93 6.42
C GLU A 56 7.36 -5.24 7.23
N ASN A 57 8.39 -4.75 6.54
CA ASN A 57 9.49 -4.07 7.22
C ASN A 57 9.02 -2.80 7.89
N HIS A 58 8.16 -2.06 7.23
CA HIS A 58 7.62 -0.84 7.81
C HIS A 58 6.81 -1.15 9.07
N THR A 59 5.98 -2.19 8.99
CA THR A 59 5.15 -2.59 10.13
C THR A 59 6.02 -3.07 11.29
N ASN A 60 7.10 -3.78 11.00
CA ASN A 60 8.02 -4.20 12.05
C ASN A 60 8.63 -3.02 12.78
N LYS A 61 8.91 -1.94 12.06
CA LYS A 61 9.48 -0.76 12.70
C LYS A 61 8.48 -0.07 13.61
N ILE A 62 7.25 0.10 13.13
CA ILE A 62 6.29 0.86 13.91
C ILE A 62 5.76 0.10 15.10
N ARG A 63 5.76 -1.24 15.05
CA ARG A 63 5.18 -2.00 16.17
C ARG A 63 6.00 -1.88 17.44
N GLN A 64 7.18 -1.32 17.35
CA GLN A 64 7.96 -1.03 18.56
C GLN A 64 7.33 0.08 19.38
N ASN A 65 6.52 0.93 18.75
CA ASN A 65 5.88 2.07 19.41
C ASN A 65 4.36 2.01 19.37
N VAL A 66 3.81 1.15 18.52
CA VAL A 66 2.38 1.06 18.32
C VAL A 66 1.98 -0.41 18.37
N GLU A 67 0.88 -0.68 19.03
CA GLU A 67 0.40 -2.07 19.13
C GLU A 67 -0.36 -2.42 17.86
N VAL A 68 0.12 -3.47 17.17
CA VAL A 68 -0.55 -3.97 15.98
C VAL A 68 -1.38 -5.20 16.35
N LYS A 69 -2.50 -5.38 15.69
CA LYS A 69 -3.41 -6.46 16.03
C LYS A 69 -3.04 -7.80 15.41
N TYR A 70 -2.29 -7.75 14.33
CA TYR A 70 -1.91 -8.95 13.60
C TYR A 70 -0.42 -8.91 13.32
N SER A 71 0.15 -10.03 12.93
CA SER A 71 1.57 -10.05 12.63
C SER A 71 1.90 -9.14 11.45
N PRO A 72 3.10 -8.58 11.42
CA PRO A 72 3.49 -7.74 10.28
C PRO A 72 3.32 -8.42 8.93
N LYS A 73 3.56 -9.73 8.88
CA LYS A 73 3.41 -10.48 7.63
C LYS A 73 1.94 -10.52 7.19
N LYS A 74 1.03 -10.71 8.13
CA LYS A 74 -0.40 -10.75 7.81
C LYS A 74 -0.90 -9.38 7.37
N ILE A 75 -0.44 -8.32 8.04
CA ILE A 75 -0.81 -6.97 7.67
C ILE A 75 -0.29 -6.65 6.27
N ALA A 76 0.96 -7.04 5.99
CA ALA A 76 1.54 -6.81 4.67
C ALA A 76 0.75 -7.53 3.59
N GLY A 77 0.37 -8.78 3.84
CA GLY A 77 -0.41 -9.52 2.85
C GLY A 77 -1.74 -8.86 2.56
N PHE A 78 -2.44 -8.46 3.61
CA PHE A 78 -3.74 -7.81 3.44
C PHE A 78 -3.61 -6.49 2.67
N LEU A 79 -2.68 -5.65 3.07
CA LEU A 79 -2.53 -4.35 2.42
C LEU A 79 -2.01 -4.48 1.00
N CYS A 80 -1.05 -5.38 0.77
CA CYS A 80 -0.51 -5.55 -0.57
C CYS A 80 -1.59 -5.97 -1.55
N PHE A 81 -2.26 -7.07 -1.27
CA PHE A 81 -3.21 -7.60 -2.23
C PHE A 81 -4.50 -6.80 -2.26
N GLY A 82 -4.91 -6.24 -1.11
CA GLY A 82 -6.10 -5.40 -1.08
C GLY A 82 -5.91 -4.11 -1.84
N MET A 83 -4.82 -3.41 -1.56
CA MET A 83 -4.59 -2.11 -2.21
C MET A 83 -4.28 -2.27 -3.70
N LEU A 84 -3.47 -3.25 -4.05
CA LEU A 84 -3.15 -3.46 -5.47
C LEU A 84 -4.36 -3.96 -6.23
N GLY A 85 -5.21 -4.77 -5.59
CA GLY A 85 -6.46 -5.18 -6.20
C GLY A 85 -7.38 -4.00 -6.44
N PHE A 86 -7.48 -3.11 -5.45
CA PHE A 86 -8.27 -1.89 -5.58
C PHE A 86 -7.80 -1.06 -6.76
N ILE A 87 -6.48 -0.88 -6.86
CA ILE A 87 -5.90 -0.08 -7.94
C ILE A 87 -6.15 -0.73 -9.29
N ASN A 88 -6.01 -2.04 -9.38
CA ASN A 88 -6.26 -2.78 -10.61
C ASN A 88 -7.69 -2.59 -11.09
N GLU A 89 -8.66 -2.70 -10.18
CA GLU A 89 -10.05 -2.56 -10.56
C GLU A 89 -10.36 -1.12 -10.95
N ALA A 90 -9.71 -0.16 -10.31
CA ALA A 90 -9.89 1.25 -10.69
C ALA A 90 -9.44 1.49 -12.13
N HIS A 91 -8.35 0.86 -12.54
CA HIS A 91 -7.91 0.96 -13.93
C HIS A 91 -8.92 0.30 -14.87
N GLY A 92 -9.52 -0.80 -14.44
CA GLY A 92 -10.57 -1.44 -15.22
C GLY A 92 -11.78 -0.55 -15.41
N GLU A 93 -12.03 0.33 -14.42
CA GLU A 93 -13.12 1.30 -14.51
C GLU A 93 -12.72 2.59 -15.18
N LYS A 94 -11.46 2.68 -15.63
CA LYS A 94 -10.93 3.84 -16.33
C LYS A 94 -10.87 5.08 -15.45
N THR A 95 -10.66 4.88 -14.17
CA THR A 95 -10.47 5.99 -13.23
C THR A 95 -9.13 6.66 -13.53
N SER A 96 -9.07 7.98 -13.42
CA SER A 96 -7.82 8.70 -13.66
C SER A 96 -6.79 8.38 -12.60
N ILE A 97 -5.51 8.54 -12.93
CA ILE A 97 -4.44 8.24 -11.99
C ILE A 97 -4.53 9.10 -10.74
N GLU A 98 -4.83 10.40 -10.91
CA GLU A 98 -4.97 11.28 -9.76
C GLU A 98 -6.09 10.83 -8.84
N GLU A 99 -7.21 10.42 -9.44
CA GLU A 99 -8.33 9.95 -8.66
C GLU A 99 -8.00 8.65 -7.96
N ILE A 100 -7.29 7.75 -8.62
CA ILE A 100 -6.89 6.48 -8.02
C ILE A 100 -6.00 6.74 -6.81
N LYS A 101 -5.03 7.65 -6.96
CA LYS A 101 -4.14 7.98 -5.84
C LYS A 101 -4.91 8.55 -4.66
N ARG A 102 -5.84 9.43 -4.94
CA ARG A 102 -6.64 10.05 -3.89
C ARG A 102 -7.49 9.02 -3.17
N GLU A 103 -8.17 8.17 -3.92
CA GLU A 103 -9.03 7.16 -3.33
C GLU A 103 -8.25 6.11 -2.57
N ALA A 104 -7.11 5.70 -3.10
CA ALA A 104 -6.29 4.70 -2.43
C ALA A 104 -5.76 5.24 -1.11
N ASN A 105 -5.31 6.49 -1.09
CA ASN A 105 -4.85 7.10 0.14
C ASN A 105 -5.97 7.22 1.16
N GLN A 106 -7.16 7.59 0.72
CA GLN A 106 -8.30 7.71 1.63
C GLN A 106 -8.69 6.35 2.19
N LEU A 107 -8.71 5.34 1.33
CA LEU A 107 -9.05 3.98 1.78
C LEU A 107 -8.06 3.50 2.83
N LEU A 108 -6.76 3.67 2.57
CA LEU A 108 -5.74 3.25 3.52
C LEU A 108 -5.88 4.01 4.84
N ARG A 109 -6.10 5.31 4.77
CA ARG A 109 -6.28 6.13 5.96
C ARG A 109 -7.47 5.64 6.79
N ASP A 110 -8.57 5.34 6.13
CA ASP A 110 -9.77 4.86 6.81
C ASP A 110 -9.52 3.51 7.47
N ILE A 111 -8.82 2.62 6.80
CA ILE A 111 -8.49 1.31 7.37
C ILE A 111 -7.66 1.46 8.64
N LEU A 112 -6.64 2.32 8.56
CA LEU A 112 -5.75 2.50 9.71
C LEU A 112 -6.45 3.18 10.88
N GLN A 113 -7.31 4.15 10.60
CA GLN A 113 -8.00 4.87 11.65
C GLN A 113 -9.14 4.07 12.24
N SER A 114 -9.62 3.05 11.54
CA SER A 114 -10.70 2.22 12.04
C SER A 114 -10.28 1.30 13.16
N GLY A 115 -8.99 1.07 13.30
CA GLY A 115 -8.49 0.17 14.33
C GLY A 115 -8.54 -1.29 13.98
N VAL A 116 -8.77 -1.64 12.71
CA VAL A 116 -8.87 -3.05 12.35
C VAL A 116 -7.50 -3.72 12.22
N LEU A 117 -6.45 -2.95 11.98
CA LEU A 117 -5.10 -3.51 11.85
C LEU A 117 -4.21 -3.09 13.01
N VAL A 118 -4.32 -1.87 13.46
CA VAL A 118 -3.52 -1.33 14.55
C VAL A 118 -4.46 -0.71 15.57
N LYS A 119 -4.05 -0.73 16.81
CA LYS A 119 -4.88 -0.16 17.87
C LYS A 119 -4.70 1.34 18.01
#